data_7292085dd6fccc4488be0886e244d9e6
#
_entry.id   7292085dd6fccc4488be0886e244d9e6
#
_cell.length_a   1.000
_cell.length_b   1.000
_cell.length_c   1.000
_cell.angle_alpha   90.00
_cell.angle_beta   90.00
_cell.angle_gamma   90.00
#
_symmetry.space_group_name_H-M   'P 1'
#
loop_
_entity.id
_entity.type
_entity.pdbx_description
1 polymer ?
#
loop_
_entity_poly.entity_id
_entity_poly.type
_entity_poly.pdbx_seq_one_letter_code
_entity_poly.pdbx_strand_id
1 'polypeptide(L)'
;MKRIKILSFVLPLLTLLCSSCSLETDNDAGRLEGMWHLVSVETISTGVTEDLSEQVVFWSFQAKLLQLEDKTGQVNSYLYRFRIDNDQLRLSSPYLFDRENGDHLLTAYEATLGRYGIKSLTPTFRIEKIDRRKMILNDGAVRLYFDKF
;
A
#
# COMPACT_ATOMS: atom_id res chain seq x y z
N MET A 1 18.57 -32.03 -51.89
CA MET A 1 17.14 -31.73 -51.60
C MET A 1 16.66 -32.15 -50.21
N LYS A 2 17.44 -32.82 -49.37
CA LYS A 2 17.02 -33.23 -48.02
C LYS A 2 17.29 -32.19 -46.89
N ARG A 3 17.97 -31.12 -47.18
CA ARG A 3 18.34 -30.10 -46.16
C ARG A 3 17.30 -29.00 -45.97
N ILE A 4 16.36 -28.82 -46.90
CA ILE A 4 15.36 -27.72 -46.81
C ILE A 4 14.18 -28.08 -45.89
N LYS A 5 13.90 -29.38 -45.70
CA LYS A 5 12.76 -29.84 -44.88
C LYS A 5 12.99 -29.73 -43.39
N ILE A 6 14.25 -29.69 -42.94
CA ILE A 6 14.59 -29.54 -41.50
C ILE A 6 14.48 -28.06 -41.08
N LEU A 7 14.84 -27.16 -41.98
CA LEU A 7 14.77 -25.71 -41.68
C LEU A 7 13.32 -25.23 -41.56
N SER A 8 12.39 -25.87 -42.31
CA SER A 8 10.97 -25.50 -42.26
C SER A 8 10.24 -25.99 -41.00
N PHE A 9 10.83 -26.95 -40.28
CA PHE A 9 10.24 -27.50 -39.05
C PHE A 9 10.78 -26.80 -37.78
N VAL A 10 11.95 -26.20 -37.86
CA VAL A 10 12.57 -25.50 -36.72
C VAL A 10 11.98 -24.11 -36.57
N LEU A 11 11.56 -23.45 -37.64
CA LEU A 11 11.01 -22.09 -37.61
C LEU A 11 9.67 -21.99 -36.83
N PRO A 12 8.67 -22.92 -37.00
CA PRO A 12 7.45 -22.86 -36.19
C PRO A 12 7.65 -23.28 -34.74
N LEU A 13 8.70 -24.03 -34.41
CA LEU A 13 9.00 -24.43 -33.03
C LEU A 13 9.60 -23.25 -32.24
N LEU A 14 10.34 -22.34 -32.89
CA LEU A 14 10.94 -21.19 -32.26
C LEU A 14 9.93 -20.07 -31.95
N THR A 15 8.81 -20.02 -32.71
CA THR A 15 7.75 -19.02 -32.46
C THR A 15 6.83 -19.39 -31.30
N LEU A 16 6.83 -20.65 -30.85
CA LEU A 16 6.05 -21.08 -29.66
C LEU A 16 6.71 -20.75 -28.32
N LEU A 17 7.97 -20.32 -28.32
CA LEU A 17 8.69 -19.97 -27.10
C LEU A 17 8.51 -18.51 -26.68
N CYS A 18 7.86 -17.68 -27.48
CA CYS A 18 7.63 -16.25 -27.17
C CYS A 18 6.25 -15.95 -26.58
N SER A 19 5.40 -16.96 -26.35
CA SER A 19 4.10 -16.78 -25.71
C SER A 19 4.14 -17.22 -24.26
N SER A 20 5.02 -16.62 -23.47
CA SER A 20 5.00 -16.91 -22.04
C SER A 20 5.53 -15.75 -21.24
N CYS A 21 4.74 -15.44 -20.26
CA CYS A 21 4.92 -14.52 -19.15
C CYS A 21 4.43 -13.10 -19.40
N SER A 22 3.13 -12.95 -19.61
CA SER A 22 2.47 -11.90 -18.84
C SER A 22 2.48 -12.39 -17.39
N LEU A 23 3.48 -12.02 -16.61
CA LEU A 23 3.35 -11.93 -15.18
C LEU A 23 2.23 -10.90 -14.96
N GLU A 24 1.00 -11.38 -14.86
CA GLU A 24 -0.06 -10.61 -14.23
C GLU A 24 0.37 -10.46 -12.77
N THR A 25 1.18 -9.45 -12.52
CA THR A 25 1.35 -8.92 -11.18
C THR A 25 0.01 -8.30 -10.85
N ASP A 26 -0.78 -9.04 -10.12
CA ASP A 26 -2.04 -8.59 -9.49
C ASP A 26 -1.67 -7.45 -8.53
N ASN A 27 -1.42 -6.27 -9.13
CA ASN A 27 -1.01 -5.08 -8.41
C ASN A 27 -2.25 -4.30 -7.99
N ASP A 28 -2.84 -4.71 -6.88
CA ASP A 28 -3.98 -4.00 -6.28
C ASP A 28 -3.59 -2.58 -5.81
N ALA A 29 -2.30 -2.29 -5.69
CA ALA A 29 -1.82 -0.98 -5.26
C ALA A 29 -2.10 0.12 -6.31
N GLY A 30 -1.94 -0.17 -7.62
CA GLY A 30 -2.24 0.77 -8.69
C GLY A 30 -1.65 2.16 -8.45
N ARG A 31 -2.51 3.20 -8.38
CA ARG A 31 -2.09 4.58 -8.09
C ARG A 31 -1.57 4.80 -6.68
N LEU A 32 -1.89 3.90 -5.73
CA LEU A 32 -1.39 3.96 -4.35
C LEU A 32 0.06 3.49 -4.25
N GLU A 33 0.55 2.69 -5.20
CA GLU A 33 1.87 2.06 -5.11
C GLU A 33 2.97 3.06 -4.77
N GLY A 34 3.87 2.65 -3.86
CA GLY A 34 5.02 3.39 -3.39
C GLY A 34 4.85 3.97 -1.99
N MET A 35 5.72 4.90 -1.63
CA MET A 35 5.82 5.45 -0.29
C MET A 35 5.19 6.84 -0.22
N TRP A 36 4.37 7.05 0.81
CA TRP A 36 3.64 8.27 1.07
C TRP A 36 3.97 8.81 2.46
N HIS A 37 4.43 10.04 2.52
CA HIS A 37 4.71 10.76 3.76
C HIS A 37 3.42 11.34 4.32
N LEU A 38 3.03 10.97 5.54
CA LEU A 38 1.89 11.57 6.24
C LEU A 38 2.31 12.95 6.73
N VAL A 39 1.78 14.01 6.12
CA VAL A 39 2.18 15.39 6.40
C VAL A 39 1.24 16.13 7.34
N SER A 40 -0.04 15.74 7.39
CA SER A 40 -0.98 16.29 8.38
C SER A 40 -2.20 15.41 8.60
N VAL A 41 -2.80 15.58 9.78
CA VAL A 41 -4.05 14.91 10.18
C VAL A 41 -5.05 15.97 10.65
N GLU A 42 -6.20 16.05 9.99
CA GLU A 42 -7.31 16.91 10.37
C GLU A 42 -8.36 16.09 11.13
N THR A 43 -8.75 16.54 12.32
CA THR A 43 -9.90 15.99 13.03
C THR A 43 -11.17 16.67 12.50
N ILE A 44 -12.01 15.94 11.80
CA ILE A 44 -13.14 16.49 11.03
C ILE A 44 -14.15 17.21 11.96
N SER A 45 -14.46 16.65 13.13
CA SER A 45 -15.44 17.21 14.05
C SER A 45 -15.06 18.57 14.62
N THR A 46 -13.76 18.87 14.72
CA THR A 46 -13.24 20.11 15.32
C THR A 46 -12.58 21.03 14.29
N GLY A 47 -12.24 20.53 13.12
CA GLY A 47 -11.42 21.22 12.12
C GLY A 47 -9.97 21.44 12.53
N VAL A 48 -9.54 20.87 13.68
CA VAL A 48 -8.15 20.98 14.15
C VAL A 48 -7.26 20.12 13.27
N THR A 49 -6.19 20.73 12.77
CA THR A 49 -5.16 20.06 11.97
C THR A 49 -3.85 19.97 12.74
N GLU A 50 -3.33 18.74 12.85
CA GLU A 50 -2.00 18.47 13.37
C GLU A 50 -1.01 18.45 12.20
N ASP A 51 0.04 19.25 12.28
CA ASP A 51 1.13 19.28 11.30
C ASP A 51 2.17 18.20 11.65
N LEU A 52 2.37 17.27 10.72
CA LEU A 52 3.33 16.16 10.83
C LEU A 52 4.45 16.26 9.78
N SER A 53 4.57 17.39 9.08
CA SER A 53 5.51 17.57 7.95
C SER A 53 6.98 17.36 8.35
N GLU A 54 7.34 17.68 9.61
CA GLU A 54 8.68 17.45 10.16
C GLU A 54 8.88 16.03 10.72
N GLN A 55 7.84 15.21 10.75
CA GLN A 55 7.88 13.85 11.26
C GLN A 55 8.09 12.88 10.11
N VAL A 56 8.73 11.74 10.39
CA VAL A 56 9.11 10.75 9.37
C VAL A 56 8.18 9.54 9.39
N VAL A 57 6.88 9.82 9.26
CA VAL A 57 5.78 8.83 9.28
C VAL A 57 5.35 8.51 7.88
N PHE A 58 5.41 7.24 7.50
CA PHE A 58 5.16 6.78 6.14
C PHE A 58 4.14 5.66 6.04
N TRP A 59 3.38 5.69 4.96
CA TRP A 59 2.55 4.61 4.47
C TRP A 59 3.13 4.11 3.15
N SER A 60 3.53 2.84 3.10
CA SER A 60 4.14 2.24 1.91
C SER A 60 3.23 1.15 1.35
N PHE A 61 2.72 1.36 0.15
CA PHE A 61 1.86 0.39 -0.55
C PHE A 61 2.68 -0.39 -1.57
N GLN A 62 2.61 -1.72 -1.49
CA GLN A 62 3.25 -2.63 -2.43
C GLN A 62 2.38 -3.87 -2.63
N ALA A 63 2.02 -4.17 -3.88
CA ALA A 63 1.12 -5.27 -4.23
C ALA A 63 -0.19 -5.23 -3.42
N LYS A 64 -0.37 -6.08 -2.43
CA LYS A 64 -1.57 -6.18 -1.56
C LYS A 64 -1.30 -5.80 -0.11
N LEU A 65 -0.12 -5.25 0.17
CA LEU A 65 0.32 -4.90 1.53
C LEU A 65 0.52 -3.40 1.67
N LEU A 66 0.13 -2.91 2.82
CA LEU A 66 0.45 -1.59 3.34
C LEU A 66 1.36 -1.76 4.55
N GLN A 67 2.51 -1.11 4.53
CA GLN A 67 3.37 -0.96 5.70
C GLN A 67 3.23 0.45 6.27
N LEU A 68 3.02 0.52 7.58
CA LEU A 68 3.07 1.76 8.36
C LEU A 68 4.40 1.81 9.09
N GLU A 69 5.16 2.88 8.92
CA GLU A 69 6.49 2.98 9.50
C GLU A 69 6.80 4.40 9.98
N ASP A 70 7.26 4.51 11.22
CA ASP A 70 7.93 5.70 11.73
C ASP A 70 9.45 5.47 11.63
N LYS A 71 10.11 6.26 10.78
CA LYS A 71 11.54 6.09 10.48
C LYS A 71 12.45 6.44 11.67
N THR A 72 11.92 6.98 12.76
CA THR A 72 12.71 7.15 14.00
C THR A 72 12.99 5.83 14.69
N GLY A 73 12.23 4.78 14.41
CA GLY A 73 12.32 3.49 15.08
C GLY A 73 11.84 3.49 16.54
N GLN A 74 11.22 4.58 16.99
CA GLN A 74 10.70 4.71 18.36
C GLN A 74 9.29 4.16 18.53
N VAL A 75 8.59 3.94 17.42
CA VAL A 75 7.21 3.45 17.37
C VAL A 75 7.16 2.18 16.54
N ASN A 76 6.32 1.25 16.98
CA ASN A 76 6.10 0.00 16.25
C ASN A 76 5.64 0.25 14.82
N SER A 77 6.15 -0.54 13.89
CA SER A 77 5.68 -0.61 12.52
C SER A 77 4.56 -1.65 12.41
N TYR A 78 3.66 -1.44 11.46
CA TYR A 78 2.52 -2.33 11.25
C TYR A 78 2.39 -2.71 9.78
N LEU A 79 1.80 -3.87 9.53
CA LEU A 79 1.42 -4.34 8.22
C LEU A 79 -0.09 -4.52 8.16
N TYR A 80 -0.67 -4.12 7.04
CA TYR A 80 -2.07 -4.36 6.70
C TYR A 80 -2.18 -5.02 5.33
N ARG A 81 -3.19 -5.85 5.15
CA ARG A 81 -3.72 -6.12 3.82
C ARG A 81 -4.68 -5.01 3.46
N PHE A 82 -4.72 -4.64 2.20
CA PHE A 82 -5.68 -3.65 1.74
C PHE A 82 -6.42 -4.11 0.48
N ARG A 83 -7.58 -3.52 0.27
CA ARG A 83 -8.39 -3.66 -0.94
C ARG A 83 -8.93 -2.29 -1.31
N ILE A 84 -8.97 -2.02 -2.61
CA ILE A 84 -9.63 -0.84 -3.16
C ILE A 84 -10.92 -1.31 -3.82
N ASP A 85 -12.03 -0.65 -3.49
CA ASP A 85 -13.33 -0.87 -4.08
C ASP A 85 -13.91 0.53 -4.42
N ASN A 86 -13.93 0.87 -5.70
CA ASN A 86 -14.19 2.21 -6.23
C ASN A 86 -13.24 3.26 -5.63
N ASP A 87 -13.77 4.15 -4.77
CA ASP A 87 -13.02 5.18 -4.03
C ASP A 87 -12.74 4.80 -2.57
N GLN A 88 -12.98 3.53 -2.19
CA GLN A 88 -12.82 3.06 -0.82
C GLN A 88 -11.57 2.21 -0.67
N LEU A 89 -10.69 2.63 0.21
CA LEU A 89 -9.52 1.87 0.68
C LEU A 89 -9.89 1.18 1.99
N ARG A 90 -9.98 -0.16 1.97
CA ARG A 90 -10.24 -0.97 3.17
C ARG A 90 -8.97 -1.61 3.66
N LEU A 91 -8.66 -1.42 4.94
CA LEU A 91 -7.54 -2.06 5.61
C LEU A 91 -8.04 -3.24 6.44
N SER A 92 -7.32 -4.36 6.36
CA SER A 92 -7.66 -5.60 7.06
C SER A 92 -6.40 -6.35 7.49
N SER A 93 -6.59 -7.36 8.34
CA SER A 93 -5.50 -8.22 8.82
C SER A 93 -4.30 -7.42 9.31
N PRO A 94 -4.46 -6.60 10.37
CA PRO A 94 -3.36 -5.82 10.93
C PRO A 94 -2.36 -6.73 11.64
N TYR A 95 -1.07 -6.54 11.37
CA TYR A 95 0.03 -7.24 12.03
C TYR A 95 0.98 -6.22 12.64
N LEU A 96 1.46 -6.51 13.83
CA LEU A 96 2.67 -5.91 14.36
C LEU A 96 3.85 -6.45 13.53
N PHE A 97 4.63 -5.57 12.93
CA PHE A 97 5.79 -5.94 12.12
C PHE A 97 6.99 -6.21 13.02
N ASP A 98 7.37 -7.48 13.16
CA ASP A 98 8.50 -7.92 13.96
C ASP A 98 9.37 -8.91 13.19
N ARG A 99 10.52 -8.44 12.70
CA ARG A 99 11.45 -9.27 11.93
C ARG A 99 12.19 -10.32 12.75
N GLU A 100 12.32 -10.10 14.05
CA GLU A 100 13.08 -10.98 14.91
C GLU A 100 12.25 -12.16 15.41
N ASN A 101 10.99 -11.90 15.79
CA ASN A 101 10.11 -12.89 16.39
C ASN A 101 8.96 -13.34 15.48
N GLY A 102 8.84 -12.72 14.28
CA GLY A 102 7.75 -12.93 13.33
C GLY A 102 6.58 -11.98 13.57
N ASP A 103 5.84 -11.69 12.49
CA ASP A 103 4.72 -10.76 12.54
C ASP A 103 3.58 -11.33 13.37
N HIS A 104 3.00 -10.52 14.26
CA HIS A 104 1.91 -10.90 15.15
C HIS A 104 0.59 -10.24 14.71
N LEU A 105 -0.44 -11.06 14.45
CA LEU A 105 -1.79 -10.57 14.15
C LEU A 105 -2.35 -9.80 15.35
N LEU A 106 -2.76 -8.55 15.13
CA LEU A 106 -3.46 -7.76 16.15
C LEU A 106 -4.92 -8.20 16.25
N THR A 107 -5.37 -8.44 17.47
CA THR A 107 -6.77 -8.78 17.78
C THR A 107 -7.53 -7.61 18.44
N ALA A 108 -6.81 -6.55 18.82
CA ALA A 108 -7.35 -5.34 19.43
C ALA A 108 -6.63 -4.10 18.92
N TYR A 109 -7.32 -2.95 18.98
CA TYR A 109 -6.73 -1.66 18.62
C TYR A 109 -5.60 -1.28 19.57
N GLU A 110 -4.48 -0.86 19.02
CA GLU A 110 -3.34 -0.31 19.77
C GLU A 110 -3.25 1.21 19.57
N ALA A 111 -3.05 1.94 20.68
CA ALA A 111 -2.99 3.40 20.65
C ALA A 111 -1.89 3.96 19.74
N THR A 112 -0.80 3.21 19.56
CA THR A 112 0.31 3.54 18.65
C THR A 112 -0.10 3.63 17.18
N LEU A 113 -1.19 2.97 16.77
CA LEU A 113 -1.79 3.15 15.43
C LEU A 113 -2.26 4.58 15.19
N GLY A 114 -2.60 5.32 16.27
CA GLY A 114 -2.94 6.73 16.18
C GLY A 114 -1.83 7.62 15.61
N ARG A 115 -0.57 7.22 15.76
CA ARG A 115 0.60 7.88 15.17
C ARG A 115 0.53 7.92 13.64
N TYR A 116 -0.09 6.93 13.05
CA TYR A 116 -0.29 6.77 11.61
C TYR A 116 -1.63 7.35 11.14
N GLY A 117 -2.39 8.02 12.02
CA GLY A 117 -3.73 8.54 11.71
C GLY A 117 -4.83 7.49 11.75
N ILE A 118 -4.54 6.27 12.20
CA ILE A 118 -5.49 5.17 12.28
C ILE A 118 -6.24 5.20 13.63
N LYS A 119 -7.56 5.18 13.60
CA LYS A 119 -8.43 5.30 14.78
C LYS A 119 -9.21 4.02 15.12
N SER A 120 -9.14 3.01 14.27
CA SER A 120 -9.78 1.71 14.48
C SER A 120 -8.89 0.57 13.98
N LEU A 121 -9.14 -0.65 14.41
CA LEU A 121 -8.30 -1.80 14.05
C LEU A 121 -8.33 -2.10 12.55
N THR A 122 -9.49 -1.99 11.89
CA THR A 122 -9.69 -2.27 10.46
C THR A 122 -10.44 -1.11 9.80
N PRO A 123 -9.78 0.03 9.59
CA PRO A 123 -10.44 1.23 9.06
C PRO A 123 -10.77 1.10 7.57
N THR A 124 -11.77 1.87 7.15
CA THR A 124 -12.08 2.11 5.75
C THR A 124 -11.95 3.61 5.49
N PHE A 125 -11.19 3.97 4.49
CA PHE A 125 -11.01 5.36 4.06
C PHE A 125 -11.65 5.57 2.69
N ARG A 126 -12.34 6.70 2.52
CA ARG A 126 -12.65 7.22 1.21
C ARG A 126 -11.41 7.93 0.65
N ILE A 127 -11.05 7.63 -0.58
CA ILE A 127 -9.98 8.31 -1.31
C ILE A 127 -10.59 9.60 -1.89
N GLU A 128 -10.37 10.74 -1.23
CA GLU A 128 -10.88 12.03 -1.70
C GLU A 128 -10.04 12.60 -2.83
N LYS A 129 -8.75 12.31 -2.79
CA LYS A 129 -7.78 12.72 -3.81
C LYS A 129 -6.65 11.72 -3.91
N ILE A 130 -6.23 11.44 -5.12
CA ILE A 130 -4.97 10.77 -5.40
C ILE A 130 -4.44 11.21 -6.76
N ASP A 131 -3.23 11.75 -6.76
CA ASP A 131 -2.48 12.08 -7.97
C ASP A 131 -1.00 11.65 -7.80
N ARG A 132 -0.12 12.09 -8.68
CA ARG A 132 1.30 11.70 -8.65
C ARG A 132 2.05 12.20 -7.42
N ARG A 133 1.53 13.20 -6.70
CA ARG A 133 2.23 13.89 -5.60
C ARG A 133 1.45 13.93 -4.30
N LYS A 134 0.13 13.87 -4.35
CA LYS A 134 -0.76 14.11 -3.22
C LYS A 134 -1.80 13.02 -3.10
N MET A 135 -2.08 12.62 -1.86
CA MET A 135 -3.17 11.74 -1.53
C MET A 135 -3.93 12.30 -0.32
N ILE A 136 -5.25 12.21 -0.34
CA ILE A 136 -6.12 12.58 0.77
C ILE A 136 -7.06 11.41 1.05
N LEU A 137 -7.01 10.92 2.28
CA LEU A 137 -7.85 9.83 2.78
C LEU A 137 -8.76 10.35 3.89
N ASN A 138 -10.00 9.85 3.95
CA ASN A 138 -11.01 10.28 4.92
C ASN A 138 -11.78 9.07 5.45
N ASP A 139 -11.76 8.82 6.76
CA ASP A 139 -12.51 7.75 7.43
C ASP A 139 -13.79 8.23 8.13
N GLY A 140 -14.15 9.51 7.98
CA GLY A 140 -15.28 10.17 8.64
C GLY A 140 -14.92 10.84 9.96
N ALA A 141 -13.89 10.40 10.67
CA ALA A 141 -13.40 11.02 11.91
C ALA A 141 -12.17 11.90 11.64
N VAL A 142 -11.28 11.43 10.79
CA VAL A 142 -10.06 12.14 10.41
C VAL A 142 -9.90 12.21 8.90
N ARG A 143 -9.21 13.24 8.45
CA ARG A 143 -8.71 13.37 7.08
C ARG A 143 -7.20 13.40 7.11
N LEU A 144 -6.59 12.50 6.36
CA LEU A 144 -5.15 12.29 6.29
C LEU A 144 -4.62 12.88 5.00
N TYR A 145 -3.58 13.68 5.10
CA TYR A 145 -2.92 14.33 3.96
C TYR A 145 -1.52 13.77 3.78
N PHE A 146 -1.23 13.35 2.56
CA PHE A 146 0.03 12.73 2.21
C PHE A 146 0.70 13.40 1.03
N ASP A 147 2.03 13.43 1.08
CA ASP A 147 2.90 13.74 -0.03
C ASP A 147 3.60 12.48 -0.51
N LYS A 148 3.71 12.33 -1.83
CA LYS A 148 4.48 11.22 -2.43
C LYS A 148 5.96 11.43 -2.12
N PHE A 149 6.60 10.36 -1.63
CA PHE A 149 8.03 10.37 -1.34
C PHE A 149 8.85 9.92 -2.57
#